data_9041c7f554c43efdabd2e774d90dec1e
#
_entry.id   9041c7f554c43efdabd2e774d90dec1e
#
_cell.length_a   1.000
_cell.length_b   1.000
_cell.length_c   1.000
_cell.angle_alpha   90.00
_cell.angle_beta   90.00
_cell.angle_gamma   90.00
#
_symmetry.space_group_name_H-M   'P 1'
#
loop_
_entity.id
_entity.type
_entity.pdbx_description
1 polymer ?
#
loop_
_entity_poly.entity_id
_entity_poly.type
_entity_poly.pdbx_seq_one_letter_code
_entity_poly.pdbx_strand_id
1 'polypeptide(L)'
;MGDYNGIPGSLFGTVVPGSSGSGGPGPSSVADLPTADFFDFESLLSVQEQRKLNELRAFLASEIAPYAGQWWEKAEFPEHILPKLAALRLSAPAQRGYTHLFAGLVIAEMTRVDTSIATFFMVHHDLFVESLYDFGSDAQQDRYLDDASNLRTTGAFAPTG
;
A
#
# COMPACT_ATOMS: atom_id res chain seq x y z
N MET A 1 16.75 25.30 27.10
CA MET A 1 16.65 26.16 25.93
C MET A 1 17.98 26.02 25.19
N GLY A 2 18.08 25.05 24.32
CA GLY A 2 19.32 24.67 23.62
C GLY A 2 19.16 25.02 22.15
N ASP A 3 20.03 25.88 21.66
CA ASP A 3 20.07 26.39 20.29
C ASP A 3 20.40 25.29 19.30
N TYR A 4 19.44 24.91 18.44
CA TYR A 4 19.64 24.13 17.26
C TYR A 4 19.97 25.01 16.05
N ASN A 5 21.17 25.62 16.07
CA ASN A 5 21.74 26.29 14.90
C ASN A 5 23.03 25.57 14.50
N GLY A 6 22.98 24.73 13.48
CA GLY A 6 24.19 24.09 12.97
C GLY A 6 23.97 22.94 11.99
N ILE A 7 23.06 23.06 11.03
CA ILE A 7 23.07 22.18 9.85
C ILE A 7 23.53 23.01 8.65
N PRO A 8 24.70 22.69 8.05
CA PRO A 8 25.14 23.39 6.85
C PRO A 8 24.19 23.15 5.71
N GLY A 9 23.69 24.23 5.11
CA GLY A 9 22.68 24.22 4.02
C GLY A 9 23.23 23.80 2.65
N SER A 10 23.78 22.59 2.53
CA SER A 10 24.28 22.09 1.25
C SER A 10 23.86 20.65 0.91
N LEU A 11 22.84 20.09 1.59
CA LEU A 11 22.34 18.75 1.28
C LEU A 11 21.08 18.72 0.40
N PHE A 12 20.49 19.85 0.10
CA PHE A 12 19.45 19.95 -0.92
C PHE A 12 20.06 20.65 -2.14
N GLY A 13 20.39 19.85 -3.15
CA GLY A 13 20.85 20.36 -4.42
C GLY A 13 19.89 21.45 -4.91
N THR A 14 20.45 22.57 -5.34
CA THR A 14 19.74 23.68 -5.96
C THR A 14 18.85 23.12 -7.07
N VAL A 15 17.54 23.22 -6.91
CA VAL A 15 16.60 22.98 -8.03
C VAL A 15 16.91 24.06 -9.07
N VAL A 16 17.57 23.69 -10.14
CA VAL A 16 17.78 24.55 -11.29
C VAL A 16 16.44 24.67 -12.01
N PRO A 17 15.79 25.83 -12.03
CA PRO A 17 14.60 26.02 -12.85
C PRO A 17 15.08 26.16 -14.31
N GLY A 18 14.69 25.22 -15.15
CA GLY A 18 14.80 25.37 -16.59
C GLY A 18 15.68 24.32 -17.30
N SER A 19 15.30 23.07 -17.25
CA SER A 19 15.46 22.19 -18.40
C SER A 19 14.05 21.80 -18.86
N SER A 20 13.60 22.40 -19.95
CA SER A 20 12.49 21.88 -20.74
C SER A 20 12.91 20.54 -21.35
N GLY A 21 13.05 19.53 -20.51
CA GLY A 21 13.11 18.15 -20.95
C GLY A 21 11.75 17.84 -21.55
N SER A 22 11.73 17.56 -22.86
CA SER A 22 10.61 16.93 -23.51
C SER A 22 10.35 15.60 -22.79
N GLY A 23 9.50 15.62 -21.76
CA GLY A 23 9.03 14.43 -21.10
C GLY A 23 8.34 13.58 -22.16
N GLY A 24 8.95 12.45 -22.52
CA GLY A 24 8.24 11.44 -23.27
C GLY A 24 6.94 11.09 -22.54
N PRO A 25 5.95 10.54 -23.23
CA PRO A 25 4.72 10.12 -22.57
C PRO A 25 5.09 9.21 -21.39
N GLY A 26 4.55 9.53 -20.20
CA GLY A 26 4.70 8.67 -19.03
C GLY A 26 4.19 7.25 -19.32
N PRO A 27 4.49 6.29 -18.46
CA PRO A 27 4.05 4.91 -18.67
C PRO A 27 2.53 4.88 -18.91
N SER A 28 2.13 4.26 -20.02
CA SER A 28 0.73 4.22 -20.47
C SER A 28 -0.10 3.18 -19.70
N SER A 29 0.56 2.30 -18.96
CA SER A 29 -0.08 1.27 -18.13
C SER A 29 0.79 0.89 -16.93
N VAL A 30 0.19 0.22 -15.94
CA VAL A 30 0.94 -0.34 -14.80
C VAL A 30 1.99 -1.36 -15.26
N ALA A 31 1.73 -2.06 -16.37
CA ALA A 31 2.67 -3.02 -16.95
C ALA A 31 3.95 -2.37 -17.47
N ASP A 32 3.90 -1.07 -17.82
CA ASP A 32 5.05 -0.31 -18.30
C ASP A 32 5.94 0.23 -17.16
N LEU A 33 5.48 0.11 -15.91
CA LEU A 33 6.29 0.48 -14.76
C LEU A 33 7.40 -0.55 -14.55
N PRO A 34 8.62 -0.09 -14.23
CA PRO A 34 9.72 -1.01 -13.94
C PRO A 34 9.36 -1.90 -12.74
N THR A 35 9.71 -3.17 -12.83
CA THR A 35 9.59 -4.07 -11.68
C THR A 35 10.54 -3.63 -10.57
N ALA A 36 10.08 -3.69 -9.33
CA ALA A 36 10.92 -3.49 -8.16
C ALA A 36 11.51 -4.81 -7.62
N ASP A 37 11.15 -5.94 -8.23
CA ASP A 37 11.62 -7.26 -7.81
C ASP A 37 12.93 -7.65 -8.50
N PHE A 38 14.03 -7.01 -8.06
CA PHE A 38 15.39 -7.28 -8.59
C PHE A 38 15.94 -8.65 -8.20
N PHE A 39 15.36 -9.30 -7.20
CA PHE A 39 15.82 -10.60 -6.67
C PHE A 39 14.93 -11.76 -7.07
N ASP A 40 13.94 -11.50 -7.92
CA ASP A 40 12.95 -12.51 -8.37
C ASP A 40 12.25 -13.22 -7.20
N PHE A 41 11.87 -12.46 -6.17
CA PHE A 41 11.13 -12.98 -5.02
C PHE A 41 9.78 -13.57 -5.42
N GLU A 42 9.19 -13.09 -6.52
CA GLU A 42 7.92 -13.59 -7.03
C GLU A 42 8.02 -15.08 -7.42
N SER A 43 9.19 -15.54 -7.87
CA SER A 43 9.39 -16.96 -8.20
C SER A 43 9.30 -17.90 -6.99
N LEU A 44 9.45 -17.35 -5.77
CA LEU A 44 9.33 -18.10 -4.51
C LEU A 44 7.87 -18.26 -4.04
N LEU A 45 6.93 -17.54 -4.65
CA LEU A 45 5.52 -17.64 -4.30
C LEU A 45 4.90 -18.93 -4.75
N SER A 46 3.95 -19.45 -3.98
CA SER A 46 3.09 -20.54 -4.42
C SER A 46 2.22 -20.12 -5.61
N VAL A 47 1.74 -21.08 -6.37
CA VAL A 47 0.82 -20.83 -7.51
C VAL A 47 -0.43 -20.05 -7.08
N GLN A 48 -0.91 -20.28 -5.86
CA GLN A 48 -2.06 -19.57 -5.31
C GLN A 48 -1.73 -18.10 -5.04
N GLU A 49 -0.56 -17.81 -4.45
CA GLU A 49 -0.10 -16.46 -4.16
C GLU A 49 0.19 -15.68 -5.45
N GLN A 50 0.84 -16.30 -6.43
CA GLN A 50 1.06 -15.70 -7.75
C GLN A 50 -0.27 -15.31 -8.43
N ARG A 51 -1.27 -16.21 -8.39
CA ARG A 51 -2.59 -15.90 -8.92
C ARG A 51 -3.21 -14.69 -8.20
N LYS A 52 -3.13 -14.67 -6.88
CA LYS A 52 -3.69 -13.60 -6.05
C LYS A 52 -2.96 -12.27 -6.28
N LEU A 53 -1.64 -12.30 -6.47
CA LEU A 53 -0.86 -11.11 -6.82
C LEU A 53 -1.26 -10.55 -8.20
N ASN A 54 -1.53 -11.42 -9.17
CA ASN A 54 -2.02 -11.02 -10.48
C ASN A 54 -3.45 -10.43 -10.44
N GLU A 55 -4.33 -10.95 -9.57
CA GLU A 55 -5.64 -10.32 -9.32
C GLU A 55 -5.49 -8.90 -8.76
N LEU A 56 -4.56 -8.69 -7.82
CA LEU A 56 -4.23 -7.37 -7.31
C LEU A 56 -3.71 -6.45 -8.42
N ARG A 57 -2.77 -6.91 -9.24
CA ARG A 57 -2.22 -6.12 -10.37
C ARG A 57 -3.30 -5.66 -11.33
N ALA A 58 -4.23 -6.56 -11.68
CA ALA A 58 -5.36 -6.22 -12.53
C ALA A 58 -6.26 -5.14 -11.91
N PHE A 59 -6.55 -5.27 -10.61
CA PHE A 59 -7.30 -4.28 -9.86
C PHE A 59 -6.58 -2.92 -9.84
N LEU A 60 -5.29 -2.89 -9.53
CA LEU A 60 -4.49 -1.67 -9.50
C LEU A 60 -4.45 -0.97 -10.87
N ALA A 61 -4.34 -1.74 -11.94
CA ALA A 61 -4.31 -1.22 -13.30
C ALA A 61 -5.63 -0.58 -13.73
N SER A 62 -6.77 -1.16 -13.32
CA SER A 62 -8.09 -0.71 -13.76
C SER A 62 -8.71 0.33 -12.83
N GLU A 63 -8.50 0.21 -11.51
CA GLU A 63 -9.25 0.98 -10.52
C GLU A 63 -8.42 2.08 -9.84
N ILE A 64 -7.10 1.99 -9.87
CA ILE A 64 -6.22 2.93 -9.17
C ILE A 64 -5.39 3.77 -10.14
N ALA A 65 -4.59 3.13 -10.98
CA ALA A 65 -3.61 3.82 -11.83
C ALA A 65 -4.20 4.96 -12.68
N PRO A 66 -5.39 4.83 -13.29
CA PRO A 66 -5.96 5.90 -14.12
C PRO A 66 -6.34 7.16 -13.34
N TYR A 67 -6.52 7.04 -12.02
CA TYR A 67 -7.09 8.08 -11.17
C TYR A 67 -6.14 8.62 -10.11
N ALA A 68 -5.05 7.92 -9.80
CA ALA A 68 -4.11 8.25 -8.72
C ALA A 68 -3.62 9.71 -8.77
N GLY A 69 -3.25 10.21 -9.96
CA GLY A 69 -2.84 11.61 -10.15
C GLY A 69 -3.93 12.62 -9.79
N GLN A 70 -5.18 12.34 -10.13
CA GLN A 70 -6.30 13.24 -9.82
C GLN A 70 -6.59 13.27 -8.32
N TRP A 71 -6.54 12.12 -7.64
CA TRP A 71 -6.73 12.06 -6.19
C TRP A 71 -5.62 12.79 -5.44
N TRP A 72 -4.38 12.65 -5.93
CA TRP A 72 -3.24 13.39 -5.39
C TRP A 72 -3.41 14.91 -5.54
N GLU A 73 -3.77 15.40 -6.73
CA GLU A 73 -3.99 16.83 -6.99
C GLU A 73 -5.09 17.43 -6.11
N LYS A 74 -6.16 16.66 -5.86
CA LYS A 74 -7.31 17.09 -5.07
C LYS A 74 -7.14 16.84 -3.57
N ALA A 75 -6.08 16.16 -3.14
CA ALA A 75 -5.91 15.67 -1.76
C ALA A 75 -7.12 14.84 -1.29
N GLU A 76 -7.66 13.99 -2.16
CA GLU A 76 -8.82 13.13 -1.91
C GLU A 76 -8.40 11.69 -1.68
N PHE A 77 -9.03 11.02 -0.71
CA PHE A 77 -8.93 9.57 -0.56
C PHE A 77 -10.14 8.90 -1.22
N PRO A 78 -9.94 7.91 -2.11
CA PRO A 78 -11.02 7.31 -2.89
C PRO A 78 -11.76 6.22 -2.11
N GLU A 79 -12.58 6.56 -1.13
CA GLU A 79 -13.31 5.59 -0.29
C GLU A 79 -14.15 4.59 -1.10
N HIS A 80 -14.59 4.97 -2.29
CA HIS A 80 -15.40 4.11 -3.17
C HIS A 80 -14.68 2.85 -3.66
N ILE A 81 -13.33 2.80 -3.59
CA ILE A 81 -12.56 1.60 -3.94
C ILE A 81 -12.56 0.54 -2.83
N LEU A 82 -12.84 0.92 -1.58
CA LEU A 82 -12.70 0.04 -0.42
C LEU A 82 -13.50 -1.28 -0.55
N PRO A 83 -14.76 -1.28 -1.00
CA PRO A 83 -15.49 -2.53 -1.21
C PRO A 83 -14.83 -3.45 -2.26
N LYS A 84 -14.26 -2.88 -3.30
CA LYS A 84 -13.56 -3.64 -4.35
C LYS A 84 -12.23 -4.19 -3.85
N LEU A 85 -11.49 -3.38 -3.08
CA LEU A 85 -10.24 -3.80 -2.43
C LEU A 85 -10.50 -4.92 -1.42
N ALA A 86 -11.56 -4.80 -0.62
CA ALA A 86 -11.99 -5.84 0.31
C ALA A 86 -12.31 -7.18 -0.39
N ALA A 87 -12.93 -7.12 -1.56
CA ALA A 87 -13.28 -8.31 -2.36
C ALA A 87 -12.03 -9.12 -2.79
N LEU A 88 -10.86 -8.49 -2.87
CA LEU A 88 -9.60 -9.19 -3.12
C LEU A 88 -9.15 -10.07 -1.94
N ARG A 89 -9.71 -9.88 -0.74
CA ARG A 89 -9.40 -10.65 0.47
C ARG A 89 -7.90 -10.72 0.78
N LEU A 90 -7.24 -9.58 0.75
CA LEU A 90 -5.81 -9.46 1.02
C LEU A 90 -5.49 -9.19 2.48
N SER A 91 -6.47 -8.78 3.29
CA SER A 91 -6.30 -8.59 4.74
C SER A 91 -6.03 -9.90 5.45
N ALA A 92 -5.20 -9.84 6.50
CA ALA A 92 -4.79 -10.98 7.31
C ALA A 92 -4.24 -12.16 6.47
N PRO A 93 -3.18 -11.96 5.67
CA PRO A 93 -2.69 -12.99 4.76
C PRO A 93 -2.20 -14.23 5.51
N ALA A 94 -1.54 -14.09 6.66
CA ALA A 94 -1.09 -15.21 7.48
C ALA A 94 -2.26 -16.10 7.93
N GLN A 95 -3.37 -15.50 8.33
CA GLN A 95 -4.59 -16.20 8.76
C GLN A 95 -5.28 -16.93 7.59
N ARG A 96 -4.94 -16.55 6.35
CA ARG A 96 -5.43 -17.17 5.10
C ARG A 96 -4.45 -18.21 4.53
N GLY A 97 -3.33 -18.46 5.23
CA GLY A 97 -2.30 -19.40 4.80
C GLY A 97 -1.34 -18.85 3.74
N TYR A 98 -1.29 -17.53 3.55
CA TYR A 98 -0.29 -16.88 2.71
C TYR A 98 0.99 -16.59 3.48
N THR A 99 2.10 -16.48 2.76
CA THR A 99 3.42 -16.19 3.35
C THR A 99 3.60 -14.70 3.66
N HIS A 100 4.52 -14.38 4.58
CA HIS A 100 4.94 -12.99 4.80
C HIS A 100 5.60 -12.37 3.56
N LEU A 101 6.26 -13.20 2.73
CA LEU A 101 6.80 -12.76 1.45
C LEU A 101 5.68 -12.24 0.53
N PHE A 102 4.58 -13.00 0.43
CA PHE A 102 3.40 -12.57 -0.33
C PHE A 102 2.84 -11.24 0.21
N ALA A 103 2.71 -11.10 1.54
CA ALA A 103 2.25 -9.86 2.15
C ALA A 103 3.13 -8.66 1.76
N GLY A 104 4.45 -8.83 1.82
CA GLY A 104 5.40 -7.79 1.40
C GLY A 104 5.26 -7.43 -0.09
N LEU A 105 5.08 -8.42 -0.96
CA LEU A 105 4.88 -8.17 -2.40
C LEU A 105 3.55 -7.48 -2.70
N VAL A 106 2.49 -7.75 -1.94
CA VAL A 106 1.22 -7.01 -2.03
C VAL A 106 1.45 -5.51 -1.79
N ILE A 107 2.15 -5.16 -0.72
CA ILE A 107 2.48 -3.75 -0.41
C ILE A 107 3.39 -3.14 -1.48
N ALA A 108 4.38 -3.88 -1.96
CA ALA A 108 5.27 -3.41 -3.02
C ALA A 108 4.52 -3.09 -4.31
N GLU A 109 3.58 -3.95 -4.74
CA GLU A 109 2.75 -3.72 -5.92
C GLU A 109 1.81 -2.52 -5.74
N MET A 110 1.18 -2.37 -4.58
CA MET A 110 0.36 -1.20 -4.28
C MET A 110 1.20 0.09 -4.32
N THR A 111 2.39 0.08 -3.71
CA THR A 111 3.30 1.23 -3.66
C THR A 111 3.77 1.67 -5.03
N ARG A 112 3.98 0.72 -5.95
CA ARG A 112 4.34 1.01 -7.34
C ARG A 112 3.30 1.88 -8.05
N VAL A 113 2.03 1.74 -7.68
CA VAL A 113 0.91 2.41 -8.34
C VAL A 113 0.49 3.67 -7.58
N ASP A 114 0.30 3.55 -6.26
CA ASP A 114 -0.09 4.66 -5.41
C ASP A 114 0.37 4.42 -3.96
N THR A 115 1.30 5.24 -3.49
CA THR A 115 1.86 5.11 -2.14
C THR A 115 0.83 5.44 -1.05
N SER A 116 -0.15 6.30 -1.33
CA SER A 116 -1.19 6.66 -0.34
C SER A 116 -2.11 5.48 -0.08
N ILE A 117 -2.53 4.78 -1.14
CA ILE A 117 -3.34 3.56 -1.03
C ILE A 117 -2.55 2.45 -0.33
N ALA A 118 -1.26 2.28 -0.69
CA ALA A 118 -0.39 1.30 -0.02
C ALA A 118 -0.25 1.59 1.47
N THR A 119 -0.01 2.85 1.84
CA THR A 119 0.11 3.27 3.24
C THR A 119 -1.18 3.04 4.00
N PHE A 120 -2.32 3.43 3.44
CA PHE A 120 -3.63 3.16 4.03
C PHE A 120 -3.81 1.66 4.28
N PHE A 121 -3.56 0.84 3.27
CA PHE A 121 -3.75 -0.60 3.37
C PHE A 121 -2.81 -1.21 4.42
N MET A 122 -1.53 -0.86 4.41
CA MET A 122 -0.54 -1.34 5.37
C MET A 122 -0.91 -0.96 6.81
N VAL A 123 -1.27 0.30 7.08
CA VAL A 123 -1.66 0.74 8.42
C VAL A 123 -2.91 0.01 8.90
N HIS A 124 -3.92 -0.10 8.04
CA HIS A 124 -5.14 -0.80 8.39
C HIS A 124 -4.89 -2.30 8.61
N HIS A 125 -4.15 -2.92 7.70
CA HIS A 125 -3.95 -4.36 7.68
C HIS A 125 -2.91 -4.80 8.73
N ASP A 126 -1.67 -4.30 8.66
CA ASP A 126 -0.58 -4.78 9.52
C ASP A 126 -0.71 -4.25 10.96
N LEU A 127 -1.09 -2.97 11.12
CA LEU A 127 -1.09 -2.35 12.44
C LEU A 127 -2.43 -2.48 13.17
N PHE A 128 -3.55 -2.65 12.47
CA PHE A 128 -4.84 -2.79 13.12
C PHE A 128 -5.38 -4.22 13.07
N VAL A 129 -5.55 -4.82 11.88
CA VAL A 129 -6.16 -6.15 11.74
C VAL A 129 -5.27 -7.24 12.33
N GLU A 130 -3.97 -7.26 12.01
CA GLU A 130 -3.04 -8.25 12.57
C GLU A 130 -2.89 -8.08 14.09
N SER A 131 -2.87 -6.84 14.60
CA SER A 131 -2.84 -6.62 16.05
C SER A 131 -4.10 -7.14 16.76
N LEU A 132 -5.26 -7.08 16.11
CA LEU A 132 -6.48 -7.68 16.66
C LEU A 132 -6.38 -9.22 16.70
N TYR A 133 -5.79 -9.83 15.68
CA TYR A 133 -5.55 -11.28 15.68
C TYR A 133 -4.57 -11.71 16.75
N ASP A 134 -3.45 -10.99 16.90
CA ASP A 134 -2.36 -11.42 17.76
C ASP A 134 -2.57 -11.06 19.23
N PHE A 135 -3.24 -9.94 19.51
CA PHE A 135 -3.31 -9.37 20.86
C PHE A 135 -4.73 -9.04 21.32
N GLY A 136 -5.71 -9.10 20.45
CA GLY A 136 -7.11 -8.83 20.78
C GLY A 136 -7.69 -9.92 21.68
N SER A 137 -8.47 -9.54 22.70
CA SER A 137 -9.30 -10.52 23.43
C SER A 137 -10.38 -11.10 22.52
N ASP A 138 -10.92 -12.29 22.87
CA ASP A 138 -11.99 -12.93 22.13
C ASP A 138 -13.16 -11.95 21.84
N ALA A 139 -13.56 -11.17 22.84
CA ALA A 139 -14.61 -10.18 22.70
C ALA A 139 -14.27 -9.04 21.71
N GLN A 140 -13.01 -8.66 21.62
CA GLN A 140 -12.56 -7.66 20.64
C GLN A 140 -12.48 -8.27 19.23
N GLN A 141 -11.99 -9.49 19.12
CA GLN A 141 -11.94 -10.22 17.86
C GLN A 141 -13.36 -10.44 17.31
N ASP A 142 -14.27 -10.97 18.12
CA ASP A 142 -15.67 -11.19 17.73
C ASP A 142 -16.37 -9.90 17.28
N ARG A 143 -16.03 -8.78 17.91
CA ARG A 143 -16.66 -7.49 17.62
C ARG A 143 -16.13 -6.82 16.36
N TYR A 144 -14.83 -6.92 16.06
CA TYR A 144 -14.20 -6.04 15.08
C TYR A 144 -13.60 -6.77 13.88
N LEU A 145 -13.14 -8.03 14.00
CA LEU A 145 -12.34 -8.68 12.96
C LEU A 145 -13.07 -8.84 11.64
N ASP A 146 -14.33 -9.24 11.65
CA ASP A 146 -15.07 -9.45 10.40
C ASP A 146 -15.24 -8.14 9.63
N ASP A 147 -15.63 -7.07 10.32
CA ASP A 147 -15.79 -5.75 9.70
C ASP A 147 -14.47 -5.14 9.27
N ALA A 148 -13.42 -5.28 10.09
CA ALA A 148 -12.09 -4.78 9.77
C ALA A 148 -11.48 -5.54 8.58
N SER A 149 -11.50 -6.87 8.58
CA SER A 149 -10.95 -7.69 7.49
C SER A 149 -11.65 -7.48 6.14
N ASN A 150 -12.88 -6.97 6.17
CA ASN A 150 -13.66 -6.64 4.98
C ASN A 150 -13.72 -5.13 4.69
N LEU A 151 -12.86 -4.32 5.32
CA LEU A 151 -12.79 -2.86 5.15
C LEU A 151 -14.15 -2.14 5.35
N ARG A 152 -15.08 -2.74 6.12
CA ARG A 152 -16.32 -2.10 6.55
C ARG A 152 -16.10 -1.15 7.72
N THR A 153 -15.08 -1.43 8.53
CA THR A 153 -14.55 -0.55 9.57
C THR A 153 -13.06 -0.36 9.31
N THR A 154 -12.62 0.86 9.29
CA THR A 154 -11.20 1.19 9.18
C THR A 154 -10.62 1.49 10.56
N GLY A 155 -9.40 1.05 10.79
CA GLY A 155 -8.68 1.27 12.03
C GLY A 155 -7.30 1.84 11.79
N ALA A 156 -6.76 2.44 12.85
CA ALA A 156 -5.39 2.94 12.89
C ALA A 156 -4.74 2.52 14.21
N PHE A 157 -3.44 2.53 14.22
CA PHE A 157 -2.64 2.25 15.41
C PHE A 157 -2.08 3.56 15.97
N ALA A 158 -2.49 3.92 17.19
CA ALA A 158 -2.05 5.13 17.87
C ALA A 158 -1.44 4.76 19.24
N PRO A 159 -0.15 4.33 19.28
CA PRO A 159 0.49 4.04 20.55
C PRO A 159 0.70 5.34 21.31
N THR A 160 0.01 5.50 22.43
CA THR A 160 0.26 6.53 23.42
C THR A 160 0.95 5.88 24.61
N GLY A 161 2.25 6.14 24.78
CA GLY A 161 3.00 5.78 25.97
C GLY A 161 2.84 6.81 27.07
#